data_e611c1005f9c926f4494e15ed5860248
#
_entry.id   e611c1005f9c926f4494e15ed5860248
#
_cell.length_a   1.000
_cell.length_b   1.000
_cell.length_c   1.000
_cell.angle_alpha   90.00
_cell.angle_beta   90.00
_cell.angle_gamma   90.00
#
_symmetry.space_group_name_H-M   'P 1'
#
loop_
_entity.id
_entity.type
_entity.pdbx_description
1 polymer ?
#
loop_
_entity_poly.entity_id
_entity_poly.type
_entity_poly.pdbx_seq_one_letter_code
_entity_poly.pdbx_strand_id
1 'polypeptide(L)'
;INFPYLIFLSVVAALGGFLFGYDAAVISGTVSQVTSQFQLEEIQVGWFVGCALVGSIVGVLFAGKLSDKWGRKVTMLVAAIFFSVSGIGCAFTLTFDQLVFARILGGVGIGIVSVVSPLYISEVSIAQYRGRLVSLYQLAVTIGFLGAYLANYQLLHFSQSGVVLSADWMNKIMVSEVWRGMLGFSSIPSILFFICLLYT
;
A
#
# COMPACT_ATOMS: atom_id res chain seq x y z
N ILE A 1 28.41 -16.68 1.23
CA ILE A 1 27.11 -16.00 1.16
C ILE A 1 27.26 -14.86 0.15
N ASN A 2 26.44 -14.86 -0.92
CA ASN A 2 26.42 -13.76 -1.90
C ASN A 2 25.81 -12.50 -1.24
N PHE A 3 26.67 -11.62 -0.75
CA PHE A 3 26.25 -10.38 -0.08
C PHE A 3 25.34 -9.50 -0.95
N PRO A 4 25.56 -9.34 -2.28
CA PRO A 4 24.63 -8.65 -3.17
C PRO A 4 23.23 -9.28 -3.20
N TYR A 5 23.13 -10.60 -3.18
CA TYR A 5 21.85 -11.30 -3.15
C TYR A 5 21.10 -11.08 -1.84
N LEU A 6 21.80 -11.05 -0.72
CA LEU A 6 21.25 -10.73 0.60
C LEU A 6 20.66 -9.30 0.62
N ILE A 7 21.38 -8.32 0.06
CA ILE A 7 20.88 -6.94 -0.07
C ILE A 7 19.64 -6.92 -0.94
N PHE A 8 19.65 -7.61 -2.08
CA PHE A 8 18.50 -7.68 -2.97
C PHE A 8 17.26 -8.24 -2.26
N LEU A 9 17.38 -9.36 -1.54
CA LEU A 9 16.29 -9.92 -0.75
C LEU A 9 15.75 -8.94 0.30
N SER A 10 16.66 -8.24 0.99
CA SER A 10 16.30 -7.26 2.01
C SER A 10 15.60 -6.05 1.42
N VAL A 11 16.03 -5.56 0.25
CA VAL A 11 15.39 -4.45 -0.46
C VAL A 11 14.01 -4.85 -0.95
N VAL A 12 13.86 -6.05 -1.53
CA VAL A 12 12.55 -6.54 -1.97
C VAL A 12 11.58 -6.63 -0.77
N ALA A 13 12.02 -7.21 0.35
CA ALA A 13 11.17 -7.26 1.54
C ALA A 13 10.85 -5.87 2.10
N ALA A 14 11.79 -4.91 2.01
CA ALA A 14 11.59 -3.53 2.44
C ALA A 14 10.55 -2.78 1.57
N LEU A 15 10.30 -3.19 0.32
CA LEU A 15 9.20 -2.63 -0.49
C LEU A 15 7.84 -2.82 0.18
N GLY A 16 7.68 -3.85 1.02
CA GLY A 16 6.50 -3.96 1.88
C GLY A 16 6.35 -2.79 2.85
N GLY A 17 7.47 -2.30 3.40
CA GLY A 17 7.47 -1.07 4.21
C GLY A 17 7.09 0.17 3.38
N PHE A 18 7.57 0.27 2.15
CA PHE A 18 7.16 1.34 1.24
C PHE A 18 5.64 1.36 1.02
N LEU A 19 5.03 0.20 0.78
CA LEU A 19 3.57 0.09 0.62
C LEU A 19 2.82 0.52 1.88
N PHE A 20 3.30 0.13 3.06
CA PHE A 20 2.74 0.58 4.33
C PHE A 20 2.77 2.11 4.47
N GLY A 21 3.93 2.72 4.20
CA GLY A 21 4.08 4.18 4.27
C GLY A 21 3.24 4.91 3.24
N TYR A 22 3.19 4.39 2.02
CA TYR A 22 2.39 4.96 0.93
C TYR A 22 0.90 4.98 1.29
N ASP A 23 0.34 3.85 1.73
CA ASP A 23 -1.09 3.77 2.07
C ASP A 23 -1.46 4.66 3.25
N ALA A 24 -0.59 4.75 4.26
CA ALA A 24 -0.83 5.62 5.41
C ALA A 24 -0.86 7.11 5.05
N ALA A 25 -0.06 7.52 4.05
CA ALA A 25 0.05 8.93 3.65
C ALA A 25 -0.91 9.34 2.54
N VAL A 26 -1.25 8.43 1.61
CA VAL A 26 -2.12 8.74 0.46
C VAL A 26 -3.49 9.24 0.89
N ILE A 27 -3.98 8.78 2.03
CA ILE A 27 -5.29 9.14 2.55
C ILE A 27 -5.41 10.64 2.82
N SER A 28 -4.33 11.32 3.22
CA SER A 28 -4.35 12.76 3.52
C SER A 28 -4.74 13.60 2.30
N GLY A 29 -4.41 13.16 1.08
CA GLY A 29 -4.80 13.84 -0.15
C GLY A 29 -6.22 13.50 -0.63
N THR A 30 -6.82 12.44 -0.12
CA THR A 30 -8.11 11.94 -0.62
C THR A 30 -9.29 12.31 0.26
N VAL A 31 -9.08 12.56 1.55
CA VAL A 31 -10.15 12.80 2.54
C VAL A 31 -11.10 13.92 2.10
N SER A 32 -10.58 15.08 1.73
CA SER A 32 -11.42 16.25 1.36
C SER A 32 -12.27 15.98 0.13
N GLN A 33 -11.73 15.29 -0.86
CA GLN A 33 -12.42 14.97 -2.11
C GLN A 33 -13.49 13.90 -1.90
N VAL A 34 -13.18 12.84 -1.16
CA VAL A 34 -14.12 11.76 -0.83
C VAL A 34 -15.25 12.31 0.03
N THR A 35 -14.94 13.16 1.02
CA THR A 35 -15.94 13.82 1.87
C THR A 35 -16.89 14.67 1.06
N SER A 36 -16.39 15.47 0.13
CA SER A 36 -17.25 16.34 -0.70
C SER A 36 -18.09 15.54 -1.70
N GLN A 37 -17.56 14.46 -2.27
CA GLN A 37 -18.27 13.66 -3.27
C GLN A 37 -19.39 12.81 -2.67
N PHE A 38 -19.14 12.17 -1.54
CA PHE A 38 -20.12 11.31 -0.85
C PHE A 38 -20.90 12.03 0.23
N GLN A 39 -20.65 13.35 0.45
CA GLN A 39 -21.28 14.18 1.49
C GLN A 39 -21.22 13.51 2.88
N LEU A 40 -20.02 13.07 3.25
CA LEU A 40 -19.79 12.28 4.46
C LEU A 40 -19.94 13.16 5.71
N GLU A 41 -20.60 12.60 6.72
CA GLU A 41 -20.59 13.14 8.08
C GLU A 41 -19.24 12.91 8.78
N GLU A 42 -18.94 13.66 9.84
CA GLU A 42 -17.67 13.58 10.57
C GLU A 42 -17.32 12.16 11.04
N ILE A 43 -18.33 11.40 11.48
CA ILE A 43 -18.17 10.00 11.90
C ILE A 43 -17.76 9.11 10.73
N GLN A 44 -18.37 9.33 9.56
CA GLN A 44 -18.05 8.57 8.34
C GLN A 44 -16.65 8.91 7.82
N VAL A 45 -16.24 10.17 7.93
CA VAL A 45 -14.86 10.59 7.61
C VAL A 45 -13.86 9.89 8.52
N GLY A 46 -14.12 9.86 9.83
CA GLY A 46 -13.29 9.12 10.78
C GLY A 46 -13.22 7.63 10.46
N TRP A 47 -14.34 7.03 10.06
CA TRP A 47 -14.39 5.63 9.63
C TRP A 47 -13.60 5.40 8.34
N PHE A 48 -13.70 6.27 7.34
CA PHE A 48 -12.92 6.18 6.10
C PHE A 48 -11.42 6.20 6.36
N VAL A 49 -10.97 7.08 7.26
CA VAL A 49 -9.54 7.15 7.65
C VAL A 49 -9.11 5.91 8.44
N GLY A 50 -9.94 5.43 9.35
CA GLY A 50 -9.62 4.36 10.29
C GLY A 50 -9.87 2.94 9.80
N CYS A 51 -10.69 2.74 8.76
CA CYS A 51 -11.11 1.40 8.33
C CYS A 51 -9.93 0.49 7.91
N ALA A 52 -8.88 1.03 7.31
CA ALA A 52 -7.68 0.28 6.97
C ALA A 52 -6.93 -0.23 8.22
N LEU A 53 -6.98 0.50 9.33
CA LEU A 53 -6.40 0.06 10.60
C LEU A 53 -7.14 -1.17 11.15
N VAL A 54 -8.45 -1.22 11.02
CA VAL A 54 -9.24 -2.41 11.39
C VAL A 54 -8.79 -3.62 10.56
N GLY A 55 -8.63 -3.44 9.24
CA GLY A 55 -8.05 -4.47 8.38
C GLY A 55 -6.66 -4.90 8.82
N SER A 56 -5.80 -3.94 9.19
CA SER A 56 -4.42 -4.22 9.60
C SER A 56 -4.35 -5.03 10.90
N ILE A 57 -5.23 -4.78 11.86
CA ILE A 57 -5.34 -5.59 13.09
C ILE A 57 -5.64 -7.05 12.73
N VAL A 58 -6.59 -7.28 11.83
CA VAL A 58 -6.91 -8.63 11.35
C VAL A 58 -5.69 -9.25 10.66
N GLY A 59 -5.03 -8.49 9.78
CA GLY A 59 -3.81 -8.93 9.08
C GLY A 59 -2.69 -9.36 10.05
N VAL A 60 -2.41 -8.57 11.07
CA VAL A 60 -1.40 -8.86 12.10
C VAL A 60 -1.74 -10.14 12.87
N LEU A 61 -3.00 -10.32 13.28
CA LEU A 61 -3.44 -11.50 14.04
C LEU A 61 -3.20 -12.82 13.27
N PHE A 62 -3.38 -12.79 11.96
CA PHE A 62 -3.18 -13.97 11.11
C PHE A 62 -1.79 -14.10 10.52
N ALA A 63 -1.00 -13.01 10.49
CA ALA A 63 0.33 -12.96 9.86
C ALA A 63 1.27 -14.05 10.37
N GLY A 64 1.33 -14.26 11.69
CA GLY A 64 2.19 -15.28 12.29
C GLY A 64 1.81 -16.69 11.82
N LYS A 65 0.54 -17.08 11.98
CA LYS A 65 0.05 -18.39 11.58
C LYS A 65 0.21 -18.68 10.09
N LEU A 66 -0.07 -17.68 9.23
CA LEU A 66 0.14 -17.80 7.79
C LEU A 66 1.63 -17.97 7.46
N SER A 67 2.47 -17.15 8.07
CA SER A 67 3.91 -17.15 7.86
C SER A 67 4.57 -18.45 8.31
N ASP A 68 4.08 -19.07 9.39
CA ASP A 68 4.60 -20.35 9.87
C ASP A 68 4.12 -21.53 9.01
N LYS A 69 2.89 -21.46 8.47
CA LYS A 69 2.30 -22.54 7.67
C LYS A 69 2.76 -22.52 6.21
N TRP A 70 2.82 -21.34 5.58
CA TRP A 70 3.10 -21.18 4.15
C TRP A 70 4.49 -20.62 3.85
N GLY A 71 5.21 -20.21 4.89
CA GLY A 71 6.50 -19.54 4.76
C GLY A 71 6.37 -18.05 4.50
N ARG A 72 7.47 -17.34 4.74
CA ARG A 72 7.52 -15.86 4.71
C ARG A 72 7.22 -15.31 3.32
N LYS A 73 7.83 -15.87 2.29
CA LYS A 73 7.67 -15.44 0.89
C LYS A 73 6.22 -15.53 0.42
N VAL A 74 5.57 -16.69 0.62
CA VAL A 74 4.19 -16.89 0.19
C VAL A 74 3.24 -15.96 0.93
N THR A 75 3.46 -15.74 2.22
CA THR A 75 2.66 -14.82 3.02
C THR A 75 2.78 -13.38 2.54
N MET A 76 3.98 -12.93 2.16
CA MET A 76 4.18 -11.62 1.54
C MET A 76 3.53 -11.52 0.15
N LEU A 77 3.54 -12.59 -0.66
CA LEU A 77 2.83 -12.63 -1.94
C LEU A 77 1.31 -12.47 -1.76
N VAL A 78 0.74 -13.16 -0.78
CA VAL A 78 -0.69 -12.99 -0.42
C VAL A 78 -0.99 -11.56 -0.02
N ALA A 79 -0.16 -10.94 0.79
CA ALA A 79 -0.31 -9.55 1.17
C ALA A 79 -0.23 -8.58 -0.03
N ALA A 80 0.69 -8.84 -0.97
CA ALA A 80 0.81 -8.05 -2.20
C ALA A 80 -0.43 -8.16 -3.09
N ILE A 81 -1.08 -9.34 -3.13
CA ILE A 81 -2.37 -9.53 -3.81
C ILE A 81 -3.47 -8.71 -3.15
N PHE A 82 -3.61 -8.76 -1.81
CA PHE A 82 -4.59 -7.95 -1.09
C PHE A 82 -4.41 -6.46 -1.36
N PHE A 83 -3.17 -5.99 -1.39
CA PHE A 83 -2.84 -4.62 -1.73
C PHE A 83 -3.23 -4.24 -3.16
N SER A 84 -2.86 -5.07 -4.14
CA SER A 84 -3.16 -4.82 -5.54
C SER A 84 -4.67 -4.80 -5.80
N VAL A 85 -5.40 -5.75 -5.22
CA VAL A 85 -6.87 -5.81 -5.31
C VAL A 85 -7.52 -4.61 -4.64
N SER A 86 -7.00 -4.19 -3.48
CA SER A 86 -7.50 -2.99 -2.78
C SER A 86 -7.29 -1.73 -3.61
N GLY A 87 -6.08 -1.48 -4.12
CA GLY A 87 -5.78 -0.30 -4.91
C GLY A 87 -6.62 -0.22 -6.19
N ILE A 88 -6.72 -1.32 -6.94
CA ILE A 88 -7.58 -1.41 -8.11
C ILE A 88 -9.05 -1.26 -7.69
N GLY A 89 -9.47 -1.93 -6.63
CA GLY A 89 -10.81 -1.83 -6.09
C GLY A 89 -11.19 -0.38 -5.77
N CYS A 90 -10.35 0.35 -5.04
CA CYS A 90 -10.59 1.75 -4.70
C CYS A 90 -10.74 2.65 -5.94
N ALA A 91 -10.04 2.37 -7.04
CA ALA A 91 -10.15 3.14 -8.28
C ALA A 91 -11.52 2.97 -8.96
N PHE A 92 -12.17 1.81 -8.81
CA PHE A 92 -13.42 1.48 -9.51
C PHE A 92 -14.67 1.45 -8.62
N THR A 93 -14.57 1.77 -7.32
CA THR A 93 -15.72 1.81 -6.41
C THR A 93 -16.75 2.86 -6.84
N LEU A 94 -18.03 2.53 -6.71
CA LEU A 94 -19.14 3.43 -7.01
C LEU A 94 -19.80 3.97 -5.74
N THR A 95 -19.73 3.22 -4.64
CA THR A 95 -20.36 3.57 -3.37
C THR A 95 -19.33 3.68 -2.26
N PHE A 96 -19.67 4.43 -1.21
CA PHE A 96 -18.80 4.59 -0.03
C PHE A 96 -18.50 3.24 0.66
N ASP A 97 -19.50 2.37 0.77
CA ASP A 97 -19.32 1.05 1.43
C ASP A 97 -18.33 0.16 0.68
N GLN A 98 -18.37 0.19 -0.67
CA GLN A 98 -17.39 -0.52 -1.49
C GLN A 98 -15.97 0.02 -1.28
N LEU A 99 -15.84 1.35 -1.16
CA LEU A 99 -14.56 1.99 -0.89
C LEU A 99 -14.00 1.57 0.47
N VAL A 100 -14.83 1.59 1.51
CA VAL A 100 -14.46 1.13 2.85
C VAL A 100 -14.04 -0.34 2.82
N PHE A 101 -14.80 -1.20 2.15
CA PHE A 101 -14.45 -2.62 2.05
C PHE A 101 -13.10 -2.85 1.33
N ALA A 102 -12.88 -2.15 0.22
CA ALA A 102 -11.60 -2.22 -0.49
C ALA A 102 -10.43 -1.76 0.39
N ARG A 103 -10.61 -0.70 1.19
CA ARG A 103 -9.62 -0.20 2.14
C ARG A 103 -9.35 -1.20 3.28
N ILE A 104 -10.36 -1.87 3.80
CA ILE A 104 -10.17 -2.93 4.81
C ILE A 104 -9.33 -4.06 4.24
N LEU A 105 -9.59 -4.49 3.00
CA LEU A 105 -8.76 -5.51 2.33
C LEU A 105 -7.30 -5.08 2.18
N GLY A 106 -7.06 -3.83 1.78
CA GLY A 106 -5.71 -3.26 1.76
C GLY A 106 -5.07 -3.27 3.14
N GLY A 107 -5.83 -2.89 4.16
CA GLY A 107 -5.41 -2.95 5.56
C GLY A 107 -4.93 -4.33 5.99
N VAL A 108 -5.63 -5.40 5.60
CA VAL A 108 -5.18 -6.78 5.89
C VAL A 108 -3.80 -7.03 5.29
N GLY A 109 -3.57 -6.62 4.03
CA GLY A 109 -2.24 -6.71 3.40
C GLY A 109 -1.18 -5.93 4.17
N ILE A 110 -1.49 -4.69 4.60
CA ILE A 110 -0.62 -3.85 5.45
C ILE A 110 -0.23 -4.58 6.73
N GLY A 111 -1.22 -5.12 7.44
CA GLY A 111 -1.00 -5.83 8.70
C GLY A 111 -0.08 -7.04 8.54
N ILE A 112 -0.26 -7.83 7.48
CA ILE A 112 0.60 -8.97 7.18
C ILE A 112 2.04 -8.52 6.93
N VAL A 113 2.24 -7.55 6.03
CA VAL A 113 3.56 -7.09 5.62
C VAL A 113 4.32 -6.40 6.75
N SER A 114 3.63 -5.66 7.62
CA SER A 114 4.25 -4.96 8.75
C SER A 114 4.97 -5.91 9.72
N VAL A 115 4.50 -7.14 9.82
CA VAL A 115 5.11 -8.18 10.66
C VAL A 115 6.09 -9.04 9.87
N VAL A 116 5.67 -9.53 8.70
CA VAL A 116 6.41 -10.56 7.97
C VAL A 116 7.65 -10.01 7.26
N SER A 117 7.61 -8.77 6.75
CA SER A 117 8.78 -8.19 6.05
C SER A 117 9.98 -7.97 6.96
N PRO A 118 9.87 -7.30 8.13
CA PRO A 118 11.02 -7.18 9.03
C PRO A 118 11.49 -8.52 9.57
N LEU A 119 10.57 -9.46 9.83
CA LEU A 119 10.89 -10.81 10.24
C LEU A 119 11.74 -11.52 9.18
N TYR A 120 11.29 -11.51 7.91
CA TYR A 120 12.03 -12.10 6.80
C TYR A 120 13.43 -11.49 6.65
N ILE A 121 13.55 -10.16 6.70
CA ILE A 121 14.84 -9.47 6.65
C ILE A 121 15.74 -9.95 7.79
N SER A 122 15.21 -10.09 9.00
CA SER A 122 15.99 -10.52 10.16
C SER A 122 16.49 -11.97 10.06
N GLU A 123 15.68 -12.86 9.46
CA GLU A 123 16.00 -14.27 9.28
C GLU A 123 17.06 -14.51 8.19
N VAL A 124 16.97 -13.78 7.06
CA VAL A 124 17.95 -13.92 5.97
C VAL A 124 19.25 -13.18 6.24
N SER A 125 19.25 -12.24 7.17
CA SER A 125 20.39 -11.37 7.46
C SER A 125 21.45 -12.05 8.30
N ILE A 126 22.74 -11.79 7.98
CA ILE A 126 23.87 -12.15 8.82
C ILE A 126 23.79 -11.34 10.12
N ALA A 127 24.10 -11.95 11.26
CA ALA A 127 24.01 -11.33 12.58
C ALA A 127 24.64 -9.93 12.65
N GLN A 128 25.81 -9.76 12.02
CA GLN A 128 26.56 -8.50 12.00
C GLN A 128 25.82 -7.34 11.31
N TYR A 129 25.00 -7.63 10.29
CA TYR A 129 24.29 -6.61 9.48
C TYR A 129 22.79 -6.57 9.72
N ARG A 130 22.24 -7.47 10.56
CA ARG A 130 20.80 -7.63 10.79
C ARG A 130 20.11 -6.31 11.15
N GLY A 131 20.65 -5.58 12.12
CA GLY A 131 20.05 -4.30 12.53
C GLY A 131 20.00 -3.27 11.39
N ARG A 132 21.08 -3.18 10.60
CA ARG A 132 21.15 -2.26 9.45
C ARG A 132 20.16 -2.66 8.35
N LEU A 133 20.01 -3.95 8.07
CA LEU A 133 19.10 -4.43 7.03
C LEU A 133 17.63 -4.32 7.46
N VAL A 134 17.31 -4.56 8.74
CA VAL A 134 15.97 -4.34 9.28
C VAL A 134 15.60 -2.84 9.26
N SER A 135 16.57 -1.94 9.52
CA SER A 135 16.31 -0.50 9.42
C SER A 135 15.99 -0.02 8.00
N LEU A 136 16.35 -0.78 6.94
CA LEU A 136 15.90 -0.51 5.57
C LEU A 136 14.37 -0.57 5.45
N TYR A 137 13.71 -1.44 6.21
CA TYR A 137 12.24 -1.47 6.24
C TYR A 137 11.68 -0.13 6.72
N GLN A 138 12.20 0.42 7.82
CA GLN A 138 11.76 1.73 8.33
C GLN A 138 12.10 2.88 7.38
N LEU A 139 13.26 2.83 6.74
CA LEU A 139 13.61 3.80 5.69
C LEU A 139 12.62 3.72 4.51
N ALA A 140 12.27 2.51 4.08
CA ALA A 140 11.32 2.31 3.01
C ALA A 140 9.91 2.83 3.38
N VAL A 141 9.45 2.68 4.64
CA VAL A 141 8.22 3.30 5.14
C VAL A 141 8.28 4.82 4.96
N THR A 142 9.37 5.46 5.37
CA THR A 142 9.54 6.91 5.24
C THR A 142 9.55 7.36 3.77
N ILE A 143 10.22 6.62 2.90
CA ILE A 143 10.21 6.88 1.45
C ILE A 143 8.80 6.68 0.88
N GLY A 144 8.04 5.71 1.40
CA GLY A 144 6.63 5.50 1.04
C GLY A 144 5.75 6.72 1.37
N PHE A 145 5.91 7.33 2.54
CA PHE A 145 5.24 8.58 2.89
C PHE A 145 5.55 9.68 1.88
N LEU A 146 6.84 9.89 1.59
CA LEU A 146 7.27 10.88 0.62
C LEU A 146 6.69 10.60 -0.77
N GLY A 147 6.74 9.34 -1.20
CA GLY A 147 6.20 8.90 -2.49
C GLY A 147 4.69 9.18 -2.62
N ALA A 148 3.92 8.95 -1.55
CA ALA A 148 2.48 9.24 -1.54
C ALA A 148 2.19 10.76 -1.64
N TYR A 149 2.92 11.58 -0.89
CA TYR A 149 2.76 13.03 -0.98
C TYR A 149 3.11 13.57 -2.37
N LEU A 150 4.19 13.08 -2.96
CA LEU A 150 4.58 13.47 -4.33
C LEU A 150 3.53 13.02 -5.36
N ALA A 151 3.03 11.78 -5.25
CA ALA A 151 1.99 11.26 -6.13
C ALA A 151 0.69 12.06 -6.00
N ASN A 152 0.24 12.35 -4.78
CA ASN A 152 -0.94 13.17 -4.53
C ASN A 152 -0.78 14.57 -5.12
N TYR A 153 0.38 15.21 -4.93
CA TYR A 153 0.65 16.54 -5.48
C TYR A 153 0.63 16.52 -7.02
N GLN A 154 1.32 15.55 -7.64
CA GLN A 154 1.39 15.47 -9.11
C GLN A 154 0.01 15.19 -9.73
N LEU A 155 -0.78 14.29 -9.13
CA LEU A 155 -2.12 13.98 -9.61
C LEU A 155 -3.07 15.18 -9.49
N LEU A 156 -3.01 15.92 -8.37
CA LEU A 156 -3.77 17.16 -8.20
C LEU A 156 -3.37 18.23 -9.23
N HIS A 157 -2.08 18.44 -9.41
CA HIS A 157 -1.57 19.41 -10.38
C HIS A 157 -1.96 19.03 -11.82
N PHE A 158 -1.89 17.72 -12.15
CA PHE A 158 -2.31 17.22 -13.46
C PHE A 158 -3.81 17.45 -13.70
N SER A 159 -4.64 17.18 -12.71
CA SER A 159 -6.08 17.43 -12.77
C SER A 159 -6.42 18.89 -13.03
N GLN A 160 -5.64 19.82 -12.47
CA GLN A 160 -5.85 21.26 -12.62
C GLN A 160 -5.30 21.84 -13.95
N SER A 161 -4.45 21.07 -14.65
CA SER A 161 -3.82 21.53 -15.90
C SER A 161 -4.77 21.56 -17.13
N GLY A 162 -6.02 21.13 -16.97
CA GLY A 162 -7.02 21.15 -18.05
C GLY A 162 -6.80 20.13 -19.17
N VAL A 163 -5.90 19.16 -18.97
CA VAL A 163 -5.63 18.10 -19.95
C VAL A 163 -6.81 17.14 -19.99
N VAL A 164 -7.40 16.97 -21.18
CA VAL A 164 -8.45 15.97 -21.43
C VAL A 164 -7.77 14.73 -22.01
N LEU A 165 -7.94 13.61 -21.30
CA LEU A 165 -7.43 12.31 -21.75
C LEU A 165 -8.41 11.67 -22.75
N SER A 166 -7.86 10.94 -23.73
CA SER A 166 -8.62 10.32 -24.83
C SER A 166 -9.58 9.20 -24.38
N ALA A 167 -9.38 8.64 -23.19
CA ALA A 167 -10.22 7.58 -22.64
C ALA A 167 -11.11 8.12 -21.50
N ASP A 168 -12.43 7.98 -21.62
CA ASP A 168 -13.40 8.48 -20.63
C ASP A 168 -13.17 7.96 -19.22
N TRP A 169 -12.80 6.68 -19.05
CA TRP A 169 -12.50 6.10 -17.75
C TRP A 169 -11.22 6.68 -17.12
N MET A 170 -10.19 6.96 -17.94
CA MET A 170 -8.97 7.62 -17.46
C MET A 170 -9.24 9.07 -17.07
N ASN A 171 -10.06 9.75 -17.85
CA ASN A 171 -10.46 11.13 -17.54
C ASN A 171 -11.25 11.20 -16.23
N LYS A 172 -12.10 10.21 -15.99
CA LYS A 172 -12.83 10.08 -14.71
C LYS A 172 -11.88 9.86 -13.53
N ILE A 173 -10.93 8.95 -13.63
CA ILE A 173 -10.03 8.57 -12.53
C ILE A 173 -8.94 9.61 -12.27
N MET A 174 -8.43 10.29 -13.30
CA MET A 174 -7.27 11.18 -13.17
C MET A 174 -7.62 12.68 -13.15
N VAL A 175 -8.81 13.06 -13.61
CA VAL A 175 -9.18 14.48 -13.73
C VAL A 175 -10.42 14.81 -12.89
N SER A 176 -11.54 14.10 -13.07
CA SER A 176 -12.78 14.44 -12.38
C SER A 176 -12.86 13.89 -10.95
N GLU A 177 -12.35 12.69 -10.70
CA GLU A 177 -12.37 12.03 -9.39
C GLU A 177 -10.93 11.61 -8.99
N VAL A 178 -10.05 12.60 -8.83
CA VAL A 178 -8.59 12.40 -8.66
C VAL A 178 -8.23 11.49 -7.49
N TRP A 179 -9.05 11.48 -6.44
CA TRP A 179 -8.85 10.59 -5.29
C TRP A 179 -8.82 9.09 -5.70
N ARG A 180 -9.55 8.73 -6.77
CA ARG A 180 -9.50 7.36 -7.32
C ARG A 180 -8.12 7.05 -7.90
N GLY A 181 -7.55 8.02 -8.63
CA GLY A 181 -6.19 7.93 -9.14
C GLY A 181 -5.17 7.84 -8.01
N MET A 182 -5.31 8.66 -6.96
CA MET A 182 -4.41 8.64 -5.80
C MET A 182 -4.38 7.28 -5.10
N LEU A 183 -5.55 6.72 -4.80
CA LEU A 183 -5.66 5.40 -4.18
C LEU A 183 -5.27 4.28 -5.15
N GLY A 184 -5.70 4.37 -6.41
CA GLY A 184 -5.38 3.39 -7.45
C GLY A 184 -3.89 3.31 -7.78
N PHE A 185 -3.17 4.43 -7.67
CA PHE A 185 -1.74 4.48 -7.95
C PHE A 185 -0.91 3.58 -7.00
N SER A 186 -1.43 3.26 -5.81
CA SER A 186 -0.84 2.29 -4.89
C SER A 186 -0.71 0.88 -5.49
N SER A 187 -1.50 0.55 -6.51
CA SER A 187 -1.41 -0.74 -7.20
C SER A 187 -0.10 -0.92 -7.94
N ILE A 188 0.53 0.16 -8.44
CA ILE A 188 1.79 0.10 -9.19
C ILE A 188 2.92 -0.47 -8.31
N PRO A 189 3.27 0.14 -7.16
CA PRO A 189 4.32 -0.41 -6.30
C PRO A 189 3.92 -1.77 -5.71
N SER A 190 2.63 -2.06 -5.55
CA SER A 190 2.16 -3.34 -5.05
C SER A 190 2.37 -4.47 -6.06
N ILE A 191 2.08 -4.24 -7.34
CA ILE A 191 2.36 -5.20 -8.43
C ILE A 191 3.88 -5.38 -8.59
N LEU A 192 4.65 -4.29 -8.50
CA LEU A 192 6.11 -4.37 -8.53
C LEU A 192 6.64 -5.24 -7.37
N PHE A 193 6.13 -5.04 -6.17
CA PHE A 193 6.47 -5.86 -5.01
C PHE A 193 6.14 -7.33 -5.24
N PHE A 194 4.96 -7.62 -5.78
CA PHE A 194 4.54 -8.99 -6.13
C PHE A 194 5.50 -9.64 -7.14
N ILE A 195 5.84 -8.94 -8.23
CA ILE A 195 6.77 -9.43 -9.25
C ILE A 195 8.17 -9.67 -8.66
N CYS A 196 8.68 -8.71 -7.87
CA CYS A 196 9.98 -8.86 -7.22
C CYS A 196 10.01 -10.06 -6.27
N LEU A 197 8.91 -10.31 -5.51
CA LEU A 197 8.80 -11.48 -4.65
C LEU A 197 8.76 -12.80 -5.43
N LEU A 198 8.16 -12.83 -6.62
CA LEU A 198 8.21 -14.04 -7.47
C LEU A 198 9.63 -14.38 -7.87
N TYR A 199 10.45 -13.36 -8.09
CA TYR A 199 11.84 -13.52 -8.54
C TYR A 199 12.80 -13.89 -7.40
N THR A 200 12.43 -13.68 -6.13
CA THR A 200 13.21 -14.10 -4.95
C THR A 200 12.92 -15.55 -4.56
#